data_b4d1488392ecf1baeaa44b0b7fcf7dc8
#
_entry.id   b4d1488392ecf1baeaa44b0b7fcf7dc8
#
_cell.length_a   1.000
_cell.length_b   1.000
_cell.length_c   1.000
_cell.angle_alpha   90.00
_cell.angle_beta   90.00
_cell.angle_gamma   90.00
#
_symmetry.space_group_name_H-M   'P 1'
#
loop_
_entity.id
_entity.type
_entity.pdbx_description
1 polymer ?
#
loop_
_entity_poly.entity_id
_entity_poly.type
_entity_poly.pdbx_seq_one_letter_code
_entity_poly.pdbx_strand_id
1 'polypeptide(L)'
;MRRLALLVGAIVLVDTMFYAAITPLLPHLADELHLGKNGAGVLAGAYAAGTLVGSLPGGWLAARVGVKATILVGIALMSASGLAFAFGNSIGLLDGARFLQGIGGACSWAGGMAWLAGEAPRERRGEVIGGVLGAAIFGVQLGPVVGALATAIGREAAFSSTVVFGLALGAWAWTIPARPGSEVLTTPRAALRERSMLVGMWLTALPAAAFGVLDVLAPLRLDALGATGLALGATFFAAAGTEAIVSPTSGRIADRRGPRPIVRAGLAIGAVALAVVHLPGTAWLLAVVVVFVAGLLGVLWVPAGLLLTGGADRIGLDSAYAFAFFNLSWATGFTVGAAGGGAIAQVTSDAVPYLVLAGAYALSLVAAFWTPGRWRRPEPSLPFAAWRQR
;
A
#
# COMPACT_ATOMS: atom_id res chain seq x y z
N MET A 1 -24.33 -9.71 2.29
CA MET A 1 -23.50 -8.57 1.88
C MET A 1 -22.85 -7.83 3.03
N ARG A 2 -23.59 -7.15 3.94
CA ARG A 2 -22.98 -6.35 5.03
C ARG A 2 -21.97 -7.14 5.89
N ARG A 3 -22.31 -8.39 6.29
CA ARG A 3 -21.40 -9.26 7.07
C ARG A 3 -20.11 -9.60 6.31
N LEU A 4 -20.20 -9.85 5.01
CA LEU A 4 -19.02 -10.13 4.17
C LEU A 4 -18.14 -8.91 4.02
N ALA A 5 -18.72 -7.73 3.72
CA ALA A 5 -17.98 -6.48 3.61
C ALA A 5 -17.24 -6.11 4.91
N LEU A 6 -17.91 -6.30 6.07
CA LEU A 6 -17.29 -6.10 7.37
C LEU A 6 -16.16 -7.10 7.65
N LEU A 7 -16.34 -8.38 7.29
CA LEU A 7 -15.29 -9.38 7.43
C LEU A 7 -14.06 -9.03 6.59
N VAL A 8 -14.26 -8.78 5.29
CA VAL A 8 -13.13 -8.45 4.40
C VAL A 8 -12.46 -7.14 4.84
N GLY A 9 -13.27 -6.13 5.23
CA GLY A 9 -12.75 -4.88 5.79
C GLY A 9 -11.91 -5.11 7.05
N ALA A 10 -12.36 -5.97 7.98
CA ALA A 10 -11.62 -6.28 9.19
C ALA A 10 -10.30 -7.04 8.90
N ILE A 11 -10.32 -7.99 7.94
CA ILE A 11 -9.11 -8.72 7.53
C ILE A 11 -8.07 -7.74 6.96
N VAL A 12 -8.49 -6.88 6.04
CA VAL A 12 -7.62 -5.90 5.38
C VAL A 12 -7.11 -4.87 6.39
N LEU A 13 -7.96 -4.41 7.31
CA LEU A 13 -7.57 -3.50 8.39
C LEU A 13 -6.46 -4.12 9.25
N VAL A 14 -6.63 -5.36 9.71
CA VAL A 14 -5.64 -6.03 10.55
C VAL A 14 -4.33 -6.26 9.77
N ASP A 15 -4.42 -6.69 8.51
CA ASP A 15 -3.25 -6.88 7.66
C ASP A 15 -2.44 -5.59 7.49
N THR A 16 -3.11 -4.48 7.11
CA THR A 16 -2.44 -3.18 6.90
C THR A 16 -1.96 -2.55 8.21
N MET A 17 -2.62 -2.81 9.33
CA MET A 17 -2.18 -2.39 10.65
C MET A 17 -0.85 -3.04 11.04
N PHE A 18 -0.72 -4.35 10.90
CA PHE A 18 0.55 -5.04 11.19
C PHE A 18 1.61 -4.82 10.12
N TYR A 19 1.23 -4.53 8.87
CA TYR A 19 2.16 -4.04 7.86
C TYR A 19 2.83 -2.74 8.29
N ALA A 20 2.06 -1.73 8.67
CA ALA A 20 2.56 -0.40 8.99
C ALA A 20 3.19 -0.29 10.40
N ALA A 21 3.01 -1.29 11.26
CA ALA A 21 3.59 -1.31 12.62
C ALA A 21 5.12 -1.35 12.63
N ILE A 22 5.76 -1.80 11.54
CA ILE A 22 7.22 -1.92 11.48
C ILE A 22 7.93 -0.57 11.51
N THR A 23 7.34 0.48 10.92
CA THR A 23 8.01 1.77 10.70
C THR A 23 8.53 2.41 11.99
N PRO A 24 7.74 2.62 13.05
CA PRO A 24 8.27 3.17 14.30
C PRO A 24 9.08 2.15 15.13
N LEU A 25 8.95 0.85 14.84
CA LEU A 25 9.73 -0.21 15.50
C LEU A 25 11.11 -0.40 14.86
N LEU A 26 11.31 0.07 13.63
CA LEU A 26 12.49 -0.18 12.83
C LEU A 26 13.81 0.25 13.49
N PRO A 27 13.93 1.42 14.15
CA PRO A 27 15.16 1.80 14.86
C PRO A 27 15.50 0.82 15.97
N HIS A 28 14.53 0.43 16.78
CA HIS A 28 14.73 -0.54 17.87
C HIS A 28 15.25 -1.89 17.34
N LEU A 29 14.68 -2.39 16.25
CA LEU A 29 15.16 -3.62 15.60
C LEU A 29 16.54 -3.45 14.96
N ALA A 30 16.83 -2.27 14.41
CA ALA A 30 18.13 -1.97 13.84
C ALA A 30 19.21 -2.00 14.91
N ASP A 31 18.95 -1.46 16.10
CA ASP A 31 19.87 -1.50 17.23
C ASP A 31 20.02 -2.91 17.82
N GLU A 32 18.88 -3.63 18.05
CA GLU A 32 18.86 -4.98 18.60
C GLU A 32 19.65 -5.98 17.74
N LEU A 33 19.53 -5.88 16.41
CA LEU A 33 20.13 -6.80 15.45
C LEU A 33 21.38 -6.25 14.77
N HIS A 34 21.86 -5.08 15.19
CA HIS A 34 23.01 -4.38 14.60
C HIS A 34 22.89 -4.18 13.09
N LEU A 35 21.70 -3.78 12.63
CA LEU A 35 21.41 -3.59 11.21
C LEU A 35 21.92 -2.23 10.74
N GLY A 36 22.62 -2.24 9.61
CA GLY A 36 22.79 -1.01 8.82
C GLY A 36 21.51 -0.63 8.07
N LYS A 37 21.53 0.51 7.40
CA LYS A 37 20.39 1.03 6.62
C LYS A 37 19.92 0.05 5.53
N ASN A 38 20.85 -0.71 4.96
CA ASN A 38 20.53 -1.77 4.00
C ASN A 38 19.68 -2.88 4.65
N GLY A 39 20.12 -3.42 5.80
CA GLY A 39 19.35 -4.44 6.53
C GLY A 39 17.96 -3.94 6.95
N ALA A 40 17.89 -2.72 7.49
CA ALA A 40 16.62 -2.07 7.82
C ALA A 40 15.69 -1.91 6.57
N GLY A 41 16.28 -1.55 5.43
CA GLY A 41 15.57 -1.42 4.15
C GLY A 41 15.03 -2.75 3.63
N VAL A 42 15.81 -3.84 3.75
CA VAL A 42 15.36 -5.20 3.38
C VAL A 42 14.20 -5.62 4.28
N LEU A 43 14.33 -5.44 5.59
CA LEU A 43 13.28 -5.80 6.56
C LEU A 43 11.98 -5.04 6.31
N ALA A 44 12.05 -3.74 6.07
CA ALA A 44 10.87 -2.92 5.74
C ALA A 44 10.25 -3.33 4.39
N GLY A 45 11.08 -3.61 3.37
CA GLY A 45 10.66 -3.99 2.02
C GLY A 45 10.15 -5.44 1.90
N ALA A 46 10.50 -6.32 2.84
CA ALA A 46 10.22 -7.76 2.76
C ALA A 46 8.71 -8.07 2.65
N TYR A 47 7.85 -7.33 3.36
CA TYR A 47 6.40 -7.48 3.22
C TYR A 47 5.93 -7.16 1.80
N ALA A 48 6.36 -6.05 1.24
CA ALA A 48 5.98 -5.66 -0.11
C ALA A 48 6.53 -6.65 -1.16
N ALA A 49 7.76 -7.15 -0.97
CA ALA A 49 8.32 -8.21 -1.80
C ALA A 49 7.49 -9.50 -1.74
N GLY A 50 7.03 -9.88 -0.55
CA GLY A 50 6.09 -10.99 -0.37
C GLY A 50 4.75 -10.75 -1.06
N THR A 51 4.20 -9.55 -0.95
CA THR A 51 2.97 -9.14 -1.64
C THR A 51 3.14 -9.22 -3.16
N LEU A 52 4.28 -8.76 -3.69
CA LEU A 52 4.61 -8.83 -5.11
C LEU A 52 4.58 -10.28 -5.61
N VAL A 53 5.28 -11.18 -4.92
CA VAL A 53 5.36 -12.59 -5.28
C VAL A 53 4.02 -13.32 -5.06
N GLY A 54 3.31 -13.00 -3.99
CA GLY A 54 2.04 -13.62 -3.62
C GLY A 54 0.84 -13.18 -4.46
N SER A 55 0.91 -12.04 -5.16
CA SER A 55 -0.24 -11.45 -5.87
C SER A 55 -0.79 -12.36 -6.97
N LEU A 56 0.05 -12.94 -7.82
CA LEU A 56 -0.38 -13.85 -8.88
C LEU A 56 -0.83 -15.23 -8.33
N PRO A 57 -0.06 -15.90 -7.44
CA PRO A 57 -0.51 -17.14 -6.79
C PRO A 57 -1.80 -16.96 -5.99
N GLY A 58 -1.97 -15.86 -5.27
CA GLY A 58 -3.19 -15.56 -4.51
C GLY A 58 -4.43 -15.43 -5.42
N GLY A 59 -4.30 -14.74 -6.55
CA GLY A 59 -5.34 -14.66 -7.56
C GLY A 59 -5.67 -16.03 -8.18
N TRP A 60 -4.67 -16.82 -8.50
CA TRP A 60 -4.83 -18.18 -9.01
C TRP A 60 -5.52 -19.10 -7.98
N LEU A 61 -5.13 -19.02 -6.71
CA LEU A 61 -5.71 -19.80 -5.62
C LEU A 61 -7.20 -19.45 -5.44
N ALA A 62 -7.54 -18.15 -5.49
CA ALA A 62 -8.92 -17.68 -5.41
C ALA A 62 -9.80 -18.21 -6.54
N ALA A 63 -9.26 -18.29 -7.76
CA ALA A 63 -9.96 -18.82 -8.93
C ALA A 63 -10.10 -20.34 -8.89
N ARG A 64 -9.09 -21.09 -8.44
CA ARG A 64 -9.06 -22.56 -8.50
C ARG A 64 -9.63 -23.25 -7.27
N VAL A 65 -9.21 -22.80 -6.08
CA VAL A 65 -9.60 -23.42 -4.80
C VAL A 65 -10.79 -22.71 -4.17
N GLY A 66 -10.99 -21.44 -4.53
CA GLY A 66 -12.10 -20.62 -4.09
C GLY A 66 -11.69 -19.51 -3.12
N VAL A 67 -12.49 -18.45 -3.12
CA VAL A 67 -12.22 -17.19 -2.39
C VAL A 67 -12.08 -17.39 -0.88
N LYS A 68 -12.92 -18.23 -0.28
CA LYS A 68 -12.92 -18.52 1.16
C LYS A 68 -11.63 -19.23 1.59
N ALA A 69 -11.22 -20.27 0.85
CA ALA A 69 -9.98 -20.99 1.13
C ALA A 69 -8.76 -20.06 1.02
N THR A 70 -8.75 -19.19 0.02
CA THR A 70 -7.67 -18.23 -0.20
C THR A 70 -7.55 -17.24 0.97
N ILE A 71 -8.68 -16.71 1.46
CA ILE A 71 -8.71 -15.84 2.66
C ILE A 71 -8.19 -16.59 3.89
N LEU A 72 -8.62 -17.83 4.11
CA LEU A 72 -8.17 -18.62 5.26
C LEU A 72 -6.67 -18.91 5.20
N VAL A 73 -6.12 -19.18 4.01
CA VAL A 73 -4.66 -19.29 3.80
C VAL A 73 -3.99 -17.96 4.13
N GLY A 74 -4.52 -16.83 3.66
CA GLY A 74 -3.99 -15.51 3.97
C GLY A 74 -3.95 -15.22 5.48
N ILE A 75 -5.06 -15.48 6.19
CA ILE A 75 -5.16 -15.33 7.64
C ILE A 75 -4.17 -16.24 8.37
N ALA A 76 -4.06 -17.51 7.95
CA ALA A 76 -3.13 -18.47 8.55
C ALA A 76 -1.66 -18.03 8.38
N LEU A 77 -1.29 -17.56 7.17
CA LEU A 77 0.05 -17.03 6.90
C LEU A 77 0.32 -15.76 7.71
N MET A 78 -0.63 -14.84 7.81
CA MET A 78 -0.52 -13.64 8.64
C MET A 78 -0.29 -14.00 10.13
N SER A 79 -1.05 -14.96 10.66
CA SER A 79 -0.92 -15.38 12.05
C SER A 79 0.40 -16.09 12.31
N ALA A 80 0.79 -17.02 11.46
CA ALA A 80 2.05 -17.77 11.59
C ALA A 80 3.27 -16.85 11.45
N SER A 81 3.24 -15.95 10.46
CA SER A 81 4.32 -14.99 10.24
C SER A 81 4.40 -13.94 11.35
N GLY A 82 3.25 -13.48 11.88
CA GLY A 82 3.22 -12.60 13.04
C GLY A 82 3.84 -13.24 14.27
N LEU A 83 3.55 -14.51 14.50
CA LEU A 83 4.16 -15.28 15.59
C LEU A 83 5.67 -15.48 15.37
N ALA A 84 6.09 -15.82 14.14
CA ALA A 84 7.50 -15.92 13.79
C ALA A 84 8.23 -14.58 13.97
N PHE A 85 7.59 -13.47 13.64
CA PHE A 85 8.13 -12.13 13.86
C PHE A 85 8.19 -11.76 15.35
N ALA A 86 7.21 -12.16 16.15
CA ALA A 86 7.17 -11.94 17.59
C ALA A 86 8.41 -12.51 18.29
N PHE A 87 8.78 -13.75 17.99
CA PHE A 87 9.84 -14.50 18.65
C PHE A 87 11.13 -14.62 17.82
N GLY A 88 11.18 -13.99 16.66
CA GLY A 88 12.36 -14.01 15.79
C GLY A 88 13.54 -13.24 16.41
N ASN A 89 14.70 -13.85 16.45
CA ASN A 89 15.94 -13.29 17.01
C ASN A 89 17.07 -13.18 15.96
N SER A 90 16.77 -13.37 14.70
CA SER A 90 17.70 -13.21 13.59
C SER A 90 17.05 -12.46 12.42
N ILE A 91 17.85 -11.67 11.69
CA ILE A 91 17.35 -10.89 10.56
C ILE A 91 16.71 -11.78 9.51
N GLY A 92 17.29 -12.94 9.19
CA GLY A 92 16.73 -13.84 8.18
C GLY A 92 15.36 -14.40 8.58
N LEU A 93 15.11 -14.64 9.88
CA LEU A 93 13.80 -15.07 10.36
C LEU A 93 12.77 -13.92 10.30
N LEU A 94 13.18 -12.71 10.67
CA LEU A 94 12.31 -11.54 10.61
C LEU A 94 11.97 -11.16 9.16
N ASP A 95 12.96 -11.16 8.26
CA ASP A 95 12.74 -10.93 6.81
C ASP A 95 11.82 -12.00 6.22
N GLY A 96 12.07 -13.27 6.54
CA GLY A 96 11.22 -14.39 6.13
C GLY A 96 9.79 -14.27 6.65
N ALA A 97 9.61 -13.89 7.92
CA ALA A 97 8.31 -13.67 8.52
C ALA A 97 7.56 -12.51 7.82
N ARG A 98 8.23 -11.38 7.58
CA ARG A 98 7.66 -10.24 6.85
C ARG A 98 7.29 -10.62 5.41
N PHE A 99 8.15 -11.36 4.73
CA PHE A 99 7.90 -11.84 3.38
C PHE A 99 6.68 -12.76 3.33
N LEU A 100 6.58 -13.74 4.24
CA LEU A 100 5.41 -14.62 4.35
C LEU A 100 4.14 -13.85 4.73
N GLN A 101 4.25 -12.85 5.59
CA GLN A 101 3.14 -11.95 5.91
C GLN A 101 2.62 -11.25 4.64
N GLY A 102 3.53 -10.76 3.79
CA GLY A 102 3.15 -10.14 2.51
C GLY A 102 2.45 -11.10 1.55
N ILE A 103 2.89 -12.36 1.47
CA ILE A 103 2.18 -13.40 0.70
C ILE A 103 0.78 -13.62 1.29
N GLY A 104 0.66 -13.69 2.62
CA GLY A 104 -0.63 -13.81 3.31
C GLY A 104 -1.56 -12.64 3.02
N GLY A 105 -1.03 -11.41 3.07
CA GLY A 105 -1.74 -10.20 2.68
C GLY A 105 -2.24 -10.27 1.25
N ALA A 106 -1.39 -10.65 0.28
CA ALA A 106 -1.78 -10.80 -1.12
C ALA A 106 -2.93 -11.82 -1.30
N CYS A 107 -2.90 -12.95 -0.60
CA CYS A 107 -3.99 -13.93 -0.60
C CYS A 107 -5.28 -13.35 -0.02
N SER A 108 -5.19 -12.65 1.12
CA SER A 108 -6.33 -12.01 1.78
C SER A 108 -6.99 -10.95 0.90
N TRP A 109 -6.18 -10.11 0.26
CA TRP A 109 -6.66 -9.09 -0.68
C TRP A 109 -7.29 -9.71 -1.92
N ALA A 110 -6.61 -10.66 -2.58
CA ALA A 110 -7.13 -11.32 -3.78
C ALA A 110 -8.43 -12.07 -3.50
N GLY A 111 -8.46 -12.90 -2.44
CA GLY A 111 -9.65 -13.64 -2.05
C GLY A 111 -10.80 -12.73 -1.61
N GLY A 112 -10.49 -11.70 -0.81
CA GLY A 112 -11.48 -10.75 -0.28
C GLY A 112 -12.14 -9.92 -1.38
N MET A 113 -11.35 -9.34 -2.27
CA MET A 113 -11.87 -8.54 -3.38
C MET A 113 -12.64 -9.39 -4.38
N ALA A 114 -12.17 -10.60 -4.70
CA ALA A 114 -12.89 -11.52 -5.58
C ALA A 114 -14.23 -11.96 -4.96
N TRP A 115 -14.27 -12.24 -3.65
CA TRP A 115 -15.50 -12.61 -2.95
C TRP A 115 -16.50 -11.45 -2.95
N LEU A 116 -16.05 -10.24 -2.63
CA LEU A 116 -16.91 -9.05 -2.67
C LEU A 116 -17.42 -8.75 -4.09
N ALA A 117 -16.54 -8.82 -5.09
CA ALA A 117 -16.92 -8.58 -6.49
C ALA A 117 -17.95 -9.61 -6.99
N GLY A 118 -17.87 -10.86 -6.55
CA GLY A 118 -18.82 -11.92 -6.91
C GLY A 118 -20.19 -11.79 -6.25
N GLU A 119 -20.24 -11.27 -5.01
CA GLU A 119 -21.48 -11.17 -4.22
C GLU A 119 -22.13 -9.79 -4.28
N ALA A 120 -21.37 -8.72 -4.58
CA ALA A 120 -21.89 -7.36 -4.58
C ALA A 120 -22.74 -7.07 -5.82
N PRO A 121 -23.97 -6.51 -5.66
CA PRO A 121 -24.75 -5.99 -6.78
C PRO A 121 -23.90 -4.97 -7.58
N ARG A 122 -24.01 -5.00 -8.89
CA ARG A 122 -23.19 -4.14 -9.78
C ARG A 122 -23.28 -2.66 -9.40
N GLU A 123 -24.48 -2.19 -9.01
CA GLU A 123 -24.78 -0.81 -8.65
C GLU A 123 -24.09 -0.36 -7.35
N ARG A 124 -23.76 -1.29 -6.45
CA ARG A 124 -23.16 -1.00 -5.13
C ARG A 124 -21.75 -1.53 -4.98
N ARG A 125 -21.18 -2.14 -6.00
CA ARG A 125 -19.84 -2.74 -5.96
C ARG A 125 -18.77 -1.71 -5.60
N GLY A 126 -18.83 -0.51 -6.17
CA GLY A 126 -17.91 0.59 -5.85
C GLY A 126 -18.01 1.06 -4.40
N GLU A 127 -19.24 1.16 -3.84
CA GLU A 127 -19.47 1.52 -2.44
C GLU A 127 -18.83 0.48 -1.49
N VAL A 128 -19.05 -0.80 -1.77
CA VAL A 128 -18.54 -1.89 -0.94
C VAL A 128 -17.01 -1.97 -0.98
N ILE A 129 -16.42 -1.91 -2.18
CA ILE A 129 -14.96 -1.90 -2.35
C ILE A 129 -14.34 -0.65 -1.70
N GLY A 130 -14.96 0.52 -1.90
CA GLY A 130 -14.54 1.76 -1.26
C GLY A 130 -14.53 1.68 0.27
N GLY A 131 -15.51 1.00 0.86
CA GLY A 131 -15.55 0.75 2.31
C GLY A 131 -14.38 -0.11 2.80
N VAL A 132 -13.99 -1.13 2.04
CA VAL A 132 -12.82 -1.97 2.38
C VAL A 132 -11.51 -1.20 2.22
N LEU A 133 -11.39 -0.37 1.18
CA LEU A 133 -10.22 0.52 1.03
C LEU A 133 -10.13 1.52 2.18
N GLY A 134 -11.27 2.05 2.65
CA GLY A 134 -11.32 2.87 3.87
C GLY A 134 -10.83 2.13 5.11
N ALA A 135 -11.19 0.85 5.27
CA ALA A 135 -10.68 0.01 6.35
C ALA A 135 -9.16 -0.21 6.25
N ALA A 136 -8.62 -0.38 5.02
CA ALA A 136 -7.18 -0.46 4.80
C ALA A 136 -6.45 0.80 5.25
N ILE A 137 -6.94 1.98 4.85
CA ILE A 137 -6.36 3.26 5.25
C ILE A 137 -6.38 3.42 6.77
N PHE A 138 -7.49 3.04 7.40
CA PHE A 138 -7.61 3.07 8.86
C PHE A 138 -6.64 2.08 9.54
N GLY A 139 -6.41 0.91 8.94
CA GLY A 139 -5.40 -0.04 9.40
C GLY A 139 -3.98 0.55 9.34
N VAL A 140 -3.60 1.15 8.22
CA VAL A 140 -2.31 1.86 8.10
C VAL A 140 -2.17 2.95 9.15
N GLN A 141 -3.26 3.71 9.43
CA GLN A 141 -3.29 4.72 10.48
C GLN A 141 -3.02 4.14 11.88
N LEU A 142 -3.55 2.95 12.19
CA LEU A 142 -3.34 2.30 13.49
C LEU A 142 -1.98 1.61 13.61
N GLY A 143 -1.33 1.30 12.50
CA GLY A 143 -0.03 0.60 12.47
C GLY A 143 1.03 1.24 13.36
N PRO A 144 1.31 2.54 13.23
CA PRO A 144 2.28 3.23 14.09
C PRO A 144 1.96 3.17 15.58
N VAL A 145 0.68 3.07 15.95
CA VAL A 145 0.27 2.88 17.36
C VAL A 145 0.68 1.48 17.84
N VAL A 146 0.43 0.45 17.02
CA VAL A 146 0.86 -0.92 17.34
C VAL A 146 2.38 -1.02 17.42
N GLY A 147 3.11 -0.37 16.51
CA GLY A 147 4.58 -0.33 16.54
C GLY A 147 5.12 0.36 17.79
N ALA A 148 4.54 1.52 18.17
CA ALA A 148 4.90 2.21 19.40
C ALA A 148 4.56 1.39 20.65
N LEU A 149 3.42 0.69 20.66
CA LEU A 149 3.08 -0.24 21.74
C LEU A 149 4.07 -1.40 21.80
N ALA A 150 4.50 -1.93 20.67
CA ALA A 150 5.48 -3.01 20.63
C ALA A 150 6.84 -2.61 21.27
N THR A 151 7.24 -1.34 21.19
CA THR A 151 8.43 -0.86 21.91
C THR A 151 8.20 -0.75 23.42
N ALA A 152 6.96 -0.56 23.87
CA ALA A 152 6.62 -0.37 25.28
C ALA A 152 6.31 -1.68 26.04
N ILE A 153 5.55 -2.59 25.40
CA ILE A 153 5.07 -3.84 26.03
C ILE A 153 5.80 -5.10 25.53
N GLY A 154 6.73 -4.93 24.59
CA GLY A 154 7.47 -6.02 23.95
C GLY A 154 6.86 -6.43 22.61
N ARG A 155 7.75 -6.75 21.67
CA ARG A 155 7.42 -7.25 20.33
C ARG A 155 6.60 -8.54 20.38
N GLU A 156 6.94 -9.42 21.35
CA GLU A 156 6.29 -10.71 21.57
C GLU A 156 4.80 -10.55 21.86
N ALA A 157 4.44 -9.65 22.76
CA ALA A 157 3.04 -9.42 23.13
C ALA A 157 2.25 -8.77 21.96
N ALA A 158 2.84 -7.75 21.32
CA ALA A 158 2.20 -7.02 20.24
C ALA A 158 1.92 -7.93 19.02
N PHE A 159 2.94 -8.63 18.52
CA PHE A 159 2.80 -9.43 17.29
C PHE A 159 2.17 -10.82 17.51
N SER A 160 2.22 -11.40 18.72
CA SER A 160 1.43 -12.61 19.02
C SER A 160 -0.07 -12.38 18.96
N SER A 161 -0.53 -11.13 19.12
CA SER A 161 -1.95 -10.78 18.97
C SER A 161 -2.49 -11.06 17.55
N THR A 162 -1.63 -11.19 16.53
CA THR A 162 -2.02 -11.63 15.18
C THR A 162 -2.70 -13.00 15.20
N VAL A 163 -2.34 -13.88 16.12
CA VAL A 163 -2.98 -15.20 16.28
C VAL A 163 -4.41 -15.04 16.78
N VAL A 164 -4.63 -14.16 17.76
CA VAL A 164 -5.97 -13.89 18.30
C VAL A 164 -6.87 -13.30 17.21
N PHE A 165 -6.38 -12.28 16.49
CA PHE A 165 -7.10 -11.72 15.33
C PHE A 165 -7.34 -12.78 14.26
N GLY A 166 -6.33 -13.59 13.94
CA GLY A 166 -6.44 -14.64 12.94
C GLY A 166 -7.49 -15.70 13.28
N LEU A 167 -7.51 -16.17 14.53
CA LEU A 167 -8.52 -17.10 15.00
C LEU A 167 -9.93 -16.50 14.95
N ALA A 168 -10.10 -15.26 15.42
CA ALA A 168 -11.39 -14.57 15.40
C ALA A 168 -11.89 -14.34 13.96
N LEU A 169 -11.02 -13.84 13.07
CA LEU A 169 -11.36 -13.58 11.67
C LEU A 169 -11.57 -14.87 10.89
N GLY A 170 -10.77 -15.92 11.15
CA GLY A 170 -10.92 -17.23 10.55
C GLY A 170 -12.23 -17.90 10.95
N ALA A 171 -12.58 -17.88 12.25
CA ALA A 171 -13.85 -18.35 12.75
C ALA A 171 -15.03 -17.60 12.12
N TRP A 172 -14.91 -16.26 12.01
CA TRP A 172 -15.93 -15.45 11.36
C TRP A 172 -16.05 -15.80 9.85
N ALA A 173 -14.93 -15.91 9.13
CA ALA A 173 -14.91 -16.30 7.73
C ALA A 173 -15.58 -17.67 7.52
N TRP A 174 -15.41 -18.60 8.46
CA TRP A 174 -16.01 -19.92 8.39
C TRP A 174 -17.54 -19.87 8.40
N THR A 175 -18.14 -18.92 9.11
CA THR A 175 -19.61 -18.77 9.22
C THR A 175 -20.27 -18.21 7.96
N ILE A 176 -19.52 -17.62 7.03
CA ILE A 176 -20.09 -17.02 5.83
C ILE A 176 -19.99 -18.03 4.68
N PRO A 177 -21.12 -18.44 4.04
CA PRO A 177 -21.09 -19.33 2.90
C PRO A 177 -20.39 -18.64 1.71
N ALA A 178 -19.51 -19.38 1.02
CA ALA A 178 -18.87 -18.94 -0.21
C ALA A 178 -19.40 -19.71 -1.39
N ARG A 179 -19.54 -19.02 -2.53
CA ARG A 179 -19.78 -19.68 -3.82
C ARG A 179 -18.45 -20.11 -4.42
N PRO A 180 -18.44 -21.19 -5.23
CA PRO A 180 -17.28 -21.53 -6.06
C PRO A 180 -16.88 -20.34 -6.92
N GLY A 181 -15.57 -20.15 -7.12
CA GLY A 181 -15.05 -19.05 -7.94
C GLY A 181 -15.61 -19.11 -9.38
N SER A 182 -15.84 -17.96 -9.96
CA SER A 182 -16.17 -17.86 -11.38
C SER A 182 -14.85 -17.78 -12.18
N GLU A 183 -14.75 -18.54 -13.26
CA GLU A 183 -13.64 -18.39 -14.20
C GLU A 183 -13.70 -17.02 -14.85
N VAL A 184 -12.80 -16.14 -14.46
CA VAL A 184 -12.60 -14.87 -15.18
C VAL A 184 -11.47 -15.08 -16.18
N LEU A 185 -11.85 -15.40 -17.40
CA LEU A 185 -10.97 -15.57 -18.55
C LEU A 185 -10.62 -14.20 -19.16
N THR A 186 -9.69 -13.46 -18.57
CA THR A 186 -9.14 -12.27 -19.23
C THR A 186 -7.62 -12.32 -19.19
N THR A 187 -7.01 -12.00 -20.32
CA THR A 187 -5.55 -12.07 -20.49
C THR A 187 -4.93 -10.77 -19.97
N PRO A 188 -4.16 -10.79 -18.85
CA PRO A 188 -3.55 -9.57 -18.28
C PRO A 188 -2.58 -8.86 -19.23
N ARG A 189 -2.14 -9.55 -20.30
CA ARG A 189 -1.19 -9.00 -21.29
C ARG A 189 -1.71 -7.76 -22.04
N ALA A 190 -3.03 -7.62 -22.19
CA ALA A 190 -3.61 -6.44 -22.82
C ALA A 190 -3.35 -5.17 -22.00
N ALA A 191 -3.33 -5.28 -20.67
CA ALA A 191 -3.05 -4.19 -19.75
C ALA A 191 -1.66 -3.57 -19.96
N LEU A 192 -0.66 -4.39 -20.28
CA LEU A 192 0.71 -3.94 -20.53
C LEU A 192 0.88 -3.21 -21.87
N ARG A 193 -0.15 -3.17 -22.70
CA ARG A 193 -0.16 -2.43 -23.98
C ARG A 193 -0.99 -1.15 -23.88
N GLU A 194 -1.87 -1.05 -22.90
CA GLU A 194 -2.70 0.13 -22.68
C GLU A 194 -1.90 1.22 -21.94
N ARG A 195 -1.67 2.33 -22.62
CA ARG A 195 -0.80 3.42 -22.13
C ARG A 195 -1.26 4.02 -20.80
N SER A 196 -2.56 4.19 -20.59
CA SER A 196 -3.08 4.75 -19.35
C SER A 196 -2.84 3.82 -18.16
N MET A 197 -2.88 2.51 -18.40
CA MET A 197 -2.52 1.53 -17.38
C MET A 197 -1.03 1.63 -17.03
N LEU A 198 -0.14 1.71 -18.03
CA LEU A 198 1.30 1.88 -17.78
C LEU A 198 1.61 3.17 -17.03
N VAL A 199 0.94 4.29 -17.39
CA VAL A 199 1.09 5.55 -16.66
C VAL A 199 0.53 5.45 -15.25
N GLY A 200 -0.62 4.81 -15.07
CA GLY A 200 -1.21 4.57 -13.75
C GLY A 200 -0.32 3.69 -12.88
N MET A 201 0.27 2.63 -13.44
CA MET A 201 1.25 1.78 -12.75
C MET A 201 2.49 2.58 -12.32
N TRP A 202 3.04 3.40 -13.20
CA TRP A 202 4.18 4.26 -12.87
C TRP A 202 3.85 5.27 -11.77
N LEU A 203 2.70 5.96 -11.87
CA LEU A 203 2.23 6.93 -10.88
C LEU A 203 1.80 6.28 -9.56
N THR A 204 1.67 4.95 -9.50
CA THR A 204 1.53 4.18 -8.26
C THR A 204 2.91 3.77 -7.72
N ALA A 205 3.80 3.26 -8.56
CA ALA A 205 5.11 2.78 -8.15
C ALA A 205 6.02 3.91 -7.65
N LEU A 206 5.92 5.09 -8.25
CA LEU A 206 6.79 6.22 -7.90
C LEU A 206 6.56 6.73 -6.46
N PRO A 207 5.35 7.08 -6.00
CA PRO A 207 5.13 7.42 -4.59
C PRO A 207 5.36 6.22 -3.66
N ALA A 208 5.06 4.99 -4.08
CA ALA A 208 5.38 3.82 -3.28
C ALA A 208 6.88 3.68 -3.02
N ALA A 209 7.73 3.96 -4.02
CA ALA A 209 9.18 3.99 -3.82
C ALA A 209 9.60 5.12 -2.87
N ALA A 210 8.97 6.29 -2.96
CA ALA A 210 9.23 7.39 -2.06
C ALA A 210 8.83 7.06 -0.61
N PHE A 211 7.68 6.43 -0.40
CA PHE A 211 7.29 5.91 0.91
C PHE A 211 8.25 4.83 1.40
N GLY A 212 8.70 3.92 0.52
CA GLY A 212 9.69 2.91 0.90
C GLY A 212 10.98 3.52 1.45
N VAL A 213 11.52 4.56 0.81
CA VAL A 213 12.69 5.32 1.33
C VAL A 213 12.34 6.04 2.63
N LEU A 214 11.18 6.71 2.69
CA LEU A 214 10.76 7.50 3.85
C LEU A 214 10.56 6.62 5.08
N ASP A 215 9.92 5.47 4.95
CA ASP A 215 9.60 4.54 6.04
C ASP A 215 10.84 3.81 6.59
N VAL A 216 11.97 3.86 5.88
CA VAL A 216 13.26 3.33 6.34
C VAL A 216 14.12 4.44 6.93
N LEU A 217 14.37 5.49 6.16
CA LEU A 217 15.38 6.50 6.55
C LEU A 217 14.85 7.52 7.57
N ALA A 218 13.56 7.87 7.51
CA ALA A 218 13.02 8.86 8.43
C ALA A 218 12.98 8.36 9.89
N PRO A 219 12.50 7.13 10.22
CA PRO A 219 12.53 6.64 11.59
C PRO A 219 13.96 6.49 12.12
N LEU A 220 14.89 5.94 11.33
CA LEU A 220 16.30 5.83 11.71
C LEU A 220 16.95 7.20 11.98
N ARG A 221 16.63 8.20 11.16
CA ARG A 221 17.13 9.56 11.36
C ARG A 221 16.51 10.26 12.56
N LEU A 222 15.18 10.08 12.78
CA LEU A 222 14.48 10.61 13.96
C LEU A 222 15.07 10.06 15.24
N ASP A 223 15.32 8.74 15.29
CA ASP A 223 15.94 8.07 16.42
C ASP A 223 17.37 8.60 16.67
N ALA A 224 18.21 8.70 15.63
CA ALA A 224 19.55 9.28 15.72
C ALA A 224 19.55 10.75 16.19
N LEU A 225 18.44 11.49 16.01
CA LEU A 225 18.22 12.84 16.53
C LEU A 225 17.58 12.84 17.93
N GLY A 226 17.44 11.69 18.58
CA GLY A 226 16.96 11.52 19.95
C GLY A 226 15.43 11.46 20.10
N ALA A 227 14.69 11.14 19.04
CA ALA A 227 13.26 10.92 19.15
C ALA A 227 12.95 9.63 19.91
N THR A 228 11.99 9.69 20.84
CA THR A 228 11.51 8.50 21.55
C THR A 228 10.60 7.63 20.68
N GLY A 229 10.43 6.35 21.02
CA GLY A 229 9.51 5.45 20.32
C GLY A 229 8.07 5.98 20.25
N LEU A 230 7.60 6.69 21.30
CA LEU A 230 6.32 7.37 21.31
C LEU A 230 6.28 8.52 20.29
N ALA A 231 7.35 9.33 20.20
CA ALA A 231 7.44 10.42 19.22
C ALA A 231 7.50 9.88 17.78
N LEU A 232 8.18 8.76 17.54
CA LEU A 232 8.15 8.02 16.28
C LEU A 232 6.73 7.58 15.92
N GLY A 233 6.07 6.88 16.85
CA GLY A 233 4.69 6.45 16.66
C GLY A 233 3.73 7.60 16.36
N ALA A 234 3.82 8.70 17.12
CA ALA A 234 3.01 9.90 16.91
C ALA A 234 3.29 10.57 15.55
N THR A 235 4.54 10.62 15.12
CA THR A 235 4.96 11.17 13.82
C THR A 235 4.31 10.39 12.67
N PHE A 236 4.46 9.07 12.65
CA PHE A 236 3.92 8.24 11.57
C PHE A 236 2.39 8.11 11.65
N PHE A 237 1.81 8.16 12.84
CA PHE A 237 0.36 8.27 12.99
C PHE A 237 -0.17 9.58 12.37
N ALA A 238 0.47 10.71 12.65
CA ALA A 238 0.10 11.99 12.05
C ALA A 238 0.35 12.01 10.53
N ALA A 239 1.46 11.38 10.06
CA ALA A 239 1.77 11.24 8.65
C ALA A 239 0.68 10.47 7.90
N ALA A 240 0.27 9.30 8.40
CA ALA A 240 -0.84 8.54 7.85
C ALA A 240 -2.17 9.32 7.91
N GLY A 241 -2.39 10.12 8.97
CA GLY A 241 -3.56 11.01 9.10
C GLY A 241 -3.62 12.08 8.03
N THR A 242 -2.50 12.73 7.72
CA THR A 242 -2.45 13.73 6.64
C THR A 242 -2.71 13.08 5.28
N GLU A 243 -2.17 11.90 5.02
CA GLU A 243 -2.44 11.14 3.81
C GLU A 243 -3.92 10.78 3.68
N ALA A 244 -4.55 10.31 4.76
CA ALA A 244 -5.97 9.97 4.81
C ALA A 244 -6.90 11.17 4.50
N ILE A 245 -6.46 12.40 4.80
CA ILE A 245 -7.20 13.63 4.48
C ILE A 245 -6.92 14.11 3.05
N VAL A 246 -5.65 14.05 2.63
CA VAL A 246 -5.19 14.58 1.33
C VAL A 246 -5.68 13.70 0.18
N SER A 247 -5.65 12.38 0.30
CA SER A 247 -6.05 11.45 -0.76
C SER A 247 -7.49 11.66 -1.26
N PRO A 248 -8.54 11.70 -0.41
CA PRO A 248 -9.91 11.98 -0.87
C PRO A 248 -10.07 13.39 -1.45
N THR A 249 -9.29 14.35 -0.95
CA THR A 249 -9.32 15.73 -1.44
C THR A 249 -8.76 15.82 -2.86
N SER A 250 -7.63 15.14 -3.12
CA SER A 250 -7.06 15.02 -4.46
C SER A 250 -8.03 14.35 -5.43
N GLY A 251 -8.77 13.33 -4.97
CA GLY A 251 -9.82 12.67 -5.73
C GLY A 251 -10.93 13.62 -6.16
N ARG A 252 -11.50 14.38 -5.22
CA ARG A 252 -12.56 15.36 -5.52
C ARG A 252 -12.12 16.42 -6.55
N ILE A 253 -10.86 16.84 -6.49
CA ILE A 253 -10.30 17.80 -7.46
C ILE A 253 -10.08 17.10 -8.81
N ALA A 254 -9.61 15.86 -8.82
CA ALA A 254 -9.44 15.06 -10.03
C ALA A 254 -10.78 14.81 -10.75
N ASP A 255 -11.87 14.55 -10.02
CA ASP A 255 -13.21 14.38 -10.58
C ASP A 255 -13.71 15.66 -11.23
N ARG A 256 -13.46 16.82 -10.62
CA ARG A 256 -13.96 18.13 -11.13
C ARG A 256 -13.11 18.67 -12.28
N ARG A 257 -11.77 18.58 -12.19
CA ARG A 257 -10.83 19.22 -13.12
C ARG A 257 -10.09 18.25 -14.03
N GLY A 258 -10.33 16.94 -13.84
CA GLY A 258 -9.58 15.86 -14.47
C GLY A 258 -8.27 15.56 -13.73
N PRO A 259 -7.64 14.40 -13.98
CA PRO A 259 -6.45 13.94 -13.23
C PRO A 259 -5.18 14.74 -13.55
N ARG A 260 -5.07 15.38 -14.72
CA ARG A 260 -3.84 16.07 -15.18
C ARG A 260 -3.30 17.13 -14.24
N PRO A 261 -4.11 18.13 -13.80
CA PRO A 261 -3.58 19.20 -12.93
C PRO A 261 -3.08 18.65 -11.61
N ILE A 262 -3.77 17.66 -11.07
CA ILE A 262 -3.39 17.02 -9.80
C ILE A 262 -2.10 16.21 -9.95
N VAL A 263 -1.96 15.44 -11.04
CA VAL A 263 -0.72 14.69 -11.31
C VAL A 263 0.46 15.65 -11.45
N ARG A 264 0.31 16.75 -12.20
CA ARG A 264 1.39 17.75 -12.36
C ARG A 264 1.75 18.43 -11.04
N ALA A 265 0.73 18.85 -10.27
CA ALA A 265 0.95 19.44 -8.96
C ALA A 265 1.61 18.45 -7.99
N GLY A 266 1.12 17.20 -7.93
CA GLY A 266 1.67 16.15 -7.08
C GLY A 266 3.12 15.81 -7.44
N LEU A 267 3.46 15.73 -8.74
CA LEU A 267 4.84 15.52 -9.19
C LEU A 267 5.75 16.69 -8.84
N ALA A 268 5.30 17.93 -9.07
CA ALA A 268 6.09 19.13 -8.76
C ALA A 268 6.35 19.26 -7.25
N ILE A 269 5.28 19.16 -6.46
CA ILE A 269 5.35 19.31 -5.01
C ILE A 269 6.12 18.13 -4.39
N GLY A 270 5.89 16.90 -4.88
CA GLY A 270 6.61 15.71 -4.45
C GLY A 270 8.11 15.79 -4.72
N ALA A 271 8.51 16.30 -5.89
CA ALA A 271 9.94 16.54 -6.19
C ALA A 271 10.59 17.49 -5.19
N VAL A 272 9.94 18.62 -4.88
CA VAL A 272 10.44 19.58 -3.88
C VAL A 272 10.45 18.95 -2.48
N ALA A 273 9.38 18.28 -2.08
CA ALA A 273 9.26 17.65 -0.77
C ALA A 273 10.39 16.63 -0.53
N LEU A 274 10.66 15.77 -1.52
CA LEU A 274 11.75 14.79 -1.46
C LEU A 274 13.13 15.46 -1.47
N ALA A 275 13.29 16.59 -2.18
CA ALA A 275 14.57 17.32 -2.19
C ALA A 275 14.89 17.96 -0.84
N VAL A 276 13.92 18.22 0.03
CA VAL A 276 14.14 18.93 1.30
C VAL A 276 14.00 18.05 2.55
N VAL A 277 13.42 16.87 2.43
CA VAL A 277 13.09 16.00 3.61
C VAL A 277 14.33 15.60 4.43
N HIS A 278 15.51 15.56 3.82
CA HIS A 278 16.77 15.19 4.47
C HIS A 278 17.47 16.34 5.19
N LEU A 279 17.01 17.59 5.00
CA LEU A 279 17.68 18.79 5.52
C LEU A 279 17.51 19.04 7.03
N PRO A 280 16.37 18.68 7.68
CA PRO A 280 16.18 18.97 9.10
C PRO A 280 17.27 18.38 10.00
N GLY A 281 17.84 19.20 10.87
CA GLY A 281 18.87 18.83 11.84
C GLY A 281 18.35 18.55 13.24
N THR A 282 17.03 18.65 13.50
CA THR A 282 16.40 18.38 14.79
C THR A 282 15.23 17.45 14.64
N ALA A 283 14.99 16.59 15.64
CA ALA A 283 13.95 15.57 15.60
C ALA A 283 12.55 16.17 15.37
N TRP A 284 12.18 17.24 16.08
CA TRP A 284 10.87 17.84 15.95
C TRP A 284 10.62 18.44 14.55
N LEU A 285 11.63 19.09 13.96
CA LEU A 285 11.51 19.67 12.61
C LEU A 285 11.41 18.56 11.56
N LEU A 286 12.19 17.48 11.69
CA LEU A 286 12.10 16.32 10.82
C LEU A 286 10.74 15.67 10.94
N ALA A 287 10.20 15.49 12.15
CA ALA A 287 8.86 14.94 12.37
C ALA A 287 7.78 15.74 11.61
N VAL A 288 7.79 17.07 11.76
CA VAL A 288 6.88 17.96 11.04
C VAL A 288 7.02 17.82 9.52
N VAL A 289 8.25 17.81 9.01
CA VAL A 289 8.50 17.65 7.56
C VAL A 289 8.01 16.28 7.07
N VAL A 290 8.27 15.19 7.80
CA VAL A 290 7.79 13.85 7.44
C VAL A 290 6.26 13.79 7.35
N VAL A 291 5.55 14.41 8.31
CA VAL A 291 4.07 14.49 8.30
C VAL A 291 3.56 15.17 7.02
N PHE A 292 4.15 16.29 6.64
CA PHE A 292 3.75 17.01 5.42
C PHE A 292 4.15 16.25 4.15
N VAL A 293 5.37 15.70 4.10
CA VAL A 293 5.85 14.94 2.93
C VAL A 293 4.98 13.73 2.67
N ALA A 294 4.61 12.96 3.69
CA ALA A 294 3.72 11.82 3.55
C ALA A 294 2.37 12.22 2.90
N GLY A 295 1.73 13.28 3.41
CA GLY A 295 0.50 13.80 2.81
C GLY A 295 0.66 14.22 1.35
N LEU A 296 1.77 14.89 1.01
CA LEU A 296 2.05 15.37 -0.34
C LEU A 296 2.32 14.22 -1.33
N LEU A 297 3.00 13.16 -0.90
CA LEU A 297 3.22 11.95 -1.70
C LEU A 297 1.89 11.22 -1.97
N GLY A 298 0.98 11.19 -1.00
CA GLY A 298 -0.35 10.57 -1.10
C GLY A 298 -1.27 11.21 -2.15
N VAL A 299 -0.98 12.43 -2.62
CA VAL A 299 -1.76 13.12 -3.67
C VAL A 299 -1.89 12.29 -4.95
N LEU A 300 -0.90 11.45 -5.28
CA LEU A 300 -0.87 10.69 -6.54
C LEU A 300 -1.71 9.40 -6.52
N TRP A 301 -2.09 8.87 -5.35
CA TRP A 301 -2.79 7.58 -5.27
C TRP A 301 -4.10 7.55 -6.05
N VAL A 302 -4.96 8.55 -5.84
CA VAL A 302 -6.28 8.57 -6.47
C VAL A 302 -6.20 8.80 -7.98
N PRO A 303 -5.44 9.78 -8.49
CA PRO A 303 -5.25 9.93 -9.93
C PRO A 303 -4.66 8.69 -10.61
N ALA A 304 -3.71 8.00 -9.96
CA ALA A 304 -3.15 6.75 -10.48
C ALA A 304 -4.22 5.65 -10.59
N GLY A 305 -5.03 5.48 -9.54
CA GLY A 305 -6.15 4.54 -9.54
C GLY A 305 -7.18 4.83 -10.63
N LEU A 306 -7.54 6.10 -10.85
CA LEU A 306 -8.44 6.51 -11.93
C LEU A 306 -7.89 6.20 -13.33
N LEU A 307 -6.57 6.31 -13.52
CA LEU A 307 -5.94 5.93 -14.80
C LEU A 307 -5.95 4.42 -15.02
N LEU A 308 -5.75 3.65 -13.97
CA LEU A 308 -5.78 2.18 -14.03
C LEU A 308 -7.20 1.67 -14.30
N THR A 309 -8.20 2.15 -13.55
CA THR A 309 -9.60 1.74 -13.75
C THR A 309 -10.11 2.17 -15.12
N GLY A 310 -9.91 3.43 -15.51
CA GLY A 310 -10.32 3.92 -16.84
C GLY A 310 -9.55 3.25 -18.00
N GLY A 311 -8.31 2.79 -17.77
CA GLY A 311 -7.58 1.98 -18.74
C GLY A 311 -8.16 0.58 -18.89
N ALA A 312 -8.48 -0.06 -17.76
CA ALA A 312 -9.12 -1.36 -17.71
C ALA A 312 -10.47 -1.35 -18.46
N ASP A 313 -11.31 -0.34 -18.19
CA ASP A 313 -12.62 -0.18 -18.86
C ASP A 313 -12.48 -0.08 -20.39
N ARG A 314 -11.46 0.66 -20.90
CA ARG A 314 -11.23 0.80 -22.36
C ARG A 314 -10.89 -0.51 -23.06
N ILE A 315 -10.24 -1.44 -22.38
CA ILE A 315 -9.85 -2.73 -22.95
C ILE A 315 -10.78 -3.86 -22.53
N GLY A 316 -11.90 -3.54 -21.85
CA GLY A 316 -12.86 -4.52 -21.36
C GLY A 316 -12.33 -5.42 -20.26
N LEU A 317 -11.32 -4.95 -19.51
CA LEU A 317 -10.73 -5.66 -18.37
C LEU A 317 -11.54 -5.37 -17.11
N ASP A 318 -11.81 -6.40 -16.30
CA ASP A 318 -12.52 -6.21 -15.03
C ASP A 318 -11.74 -5.27 -14.09
N SER A 319 -12.45 -4.43 -13.37
CA SER A 319 -11.87 -3.47 -12.40
C SER A 319 -11.03 -4.16 -11.30
N ALA A 320 -11.32 -5.44 -10.99
CA ALA A 320 -10.50 -6.22 -10.06
C ALA A 320 -9.03 -6.34 -10.53
N TYR A 321 -8.80 -6.44 -11.86
CA TYR A 321 -7.45 -6.44 -12.41
C TYR A 321 -6.77 -5.07 -12.32
N ALA A 322 -7.52 -3.97 -12.42
CA ALA A 322 -6.96 -2.63 -12.21
C ALA A 322 -6.38 -2.52 -10.78
N PHE A 323 -7.11 -3.03 -9.78
CA PHE A 323 -6.61 -3.08 -8.40
C PHE A 323 -5.43 -4.04 -8.22
N ALA A 324 -5.41 -5.18 -8.93
CA ALA A 324 -4.26 -6.09 -8.92
C ALA A 324 -3.01 -5.40 -9.49
N PHE A 325 -3.12 -4.66 -10.58
CA PHE A 325 -2.02 -3.86 -11.14
C PHE A 325 -1.61 -2.71 -10.24
N PHE A 326 -2.57 -2.08 -9.54
CA PHE A 326 -2.27 -1.07 -8.52
C PHE A 326 -1.40 -1.67 -7.40
N ASN A 327 -1.83 -2.79 -6.80
CA ASN A 327 -1.09 -3.46 -5.74
C ASN A 327 0.28 -3.96 -6.19
N LEU A 328 0.38 -4.53 -7.41
CA LEU A 328 1.63 -4.99 -7.99
C LEU A 328 2.63 -3.82 -8.17
N SER A 329 2.13 -2.68 -8.65
CA SER A 329 2.94 -1.47 -8.86
C SER A 329 3.36 -0.87 -7.52
N TRP A 330 2.45 -0.81 -6.55
CA TRP A 330 2.75 -0.40 -5.19
C TRP A 330 3.83 -1.28 -4.55
N ALA A 331 3.64 -2.59 -4.59
CA ALA A 331 4.57 -3.54 -4.01
C ALA A 331 5.97 -3.47 -4.65
N THR A 332 6.02 -3.34 -5.98
CA THR A 332 7.29 -3.14 -6.70
C THR A 332 7.97 -1.86 -6.28
N GLY A 333 7.24 -0.73 -6.30
CA GLY A 333 7.79 0.57 -5.92
C GLY A 333 8.29 0.57 -4.48
N PHE A 334 7.47 0.11 -3.53
CA PHE A 334 7.84 0.10 -2.12
C PHE A 334 9.06 -0.80 -1.84
N THR A 335 9.11 -2.01 -2.43
CA THR A 335 10.26 -2.91 -2.28
C THR A 335 11.55 -2.27 -2.80
N VAL A 336 11.50 -1.69 -4.00
CA VAL A 336 12.66 -1.01 -4.60
C VAL A 336 13.06 0.21 -3.77
N GLY A 337 12.10 0.99 -3.29
CA GLY A 337 12.35 2.16 -2.45
C GLY A 337 12.96 1.79 -1.10
N ALA A 338 12.39 0.84 -0.39
CA ALA A 338 12.86 0.44 0.93
C ALA A 338 14.24 -0.24 0.86
N ALA A 339 14.37 -1.33 0.13
CA ALA A 339 15.62 -2.08 0.05
C ALA A 339 16.70 -1.30 -0.74
N GLY A 340 16.36 -0.76 -1.92
CA GLY A 340 17.29 0.02 -2.75
C GLY A 340 17.69 1.33 -2.11
N GLY A 341 16.74 2.05 -1.51
CA GLY A 341 17.00 3.30 -0.77
C GLY A 341 17.90 3.08 0.44
N GLY A 342 17.64 2.03 1.22
CA GLY A 342 18.50 1.65 2.34
C GLY A 342 19.92 1.28 1.88
N ALA A 343 20.05 0.50 0.81
CA ALA A 343 21.33 0.12 0.23
C ALA A 343 22.13 1.35 -0.27
N ILE A 344 21.48 2.25 -1.01
CA ILE A 344 22.13 3.49 -1.49
C ILE A 344 22.54 4.36 -0.33
N ALA A 345 21.68 4.58 0.67
CA ALA A 345 21.98 5.38 1.84
C ALA A 345 23.13 4.79 2.69
N GLN A 346 23.30 3.47 2.70
CA GLN A 346 24.37 2.79 3.42
C GLN A 346 25.75 3.12 2.85
N VAL A 347 25.87 3.24 1.53
CA VAL A 347 27.16 3.45 0.84
C VAL A 347 27.39 4.92 0.45
N THR A 348 26.40 5.79 0.63
CA THR A 348 26.47 7.22 0.27
C THR A 348 26.05 8.12 1.44
N SER A 349 24.84 8.64 1.39
CA SER A 349 24.20 9.43 2.44
C SER A 349 22.68 9.32 2.35
N ASP A 350 21.96 9.72 3.42
CA ASP A 350 20.50 9.74 3.44
C ASP A 350 19.89 10.66 2.36
N ALA A 351 20.62 11.68 1.94
CA ALA A 351 20.15 12.61 0.92
C ALA A 351 20.01 11.96 -0.46
N VAL A 352 20.92 11.04 -0.83
CA VAL A 352 21.02 10.52 -2.19
C VAL A 352 19.75 9.77 -2.64
N PRO A 353 19.18 8.81 -1.90
CA PRO A 353 17.95 8.16 -2.33
C PRO A 353 16.77 9.13 -2.49
N TYR A 354 16.65 10.11 -1.60
CA TYR A 354 15.62 11.15 -1.72
C TYR A 354 15.82 12.03 -2.97
N LEU A 355 17.05 12.44 -3.26
CA LEU A 355 17.37 13.26 -4.44
C LEU A 355 17.19 12.48 -5.75
N VAL A 356 17.51 11.19 -5.78
CA VAL A 356 17.23 10.30 -6.94
C VAL A 356 15.73 10.27 -7.21
N LEU A 357 14.91 10.08 -6.18
CA LEU A 357 13.46 10.09 -6.33
C LEU A 357 12.93 11.48 -6.70
N ALA A 358 13.45 12.55 -6.12
CA ALA A 358 13.12 13.94 -6.52
C ALA A 358 13.38 14.15 -8.01
N GLY A 359 14.52 13.66 -8.53
CA GLY A 359 14.82 13.65 -9.95
C GLY A 359 13.83 12.83 -10.79
N ALA A 360 13.45 11.65 -10.33
CA ALA A 360 12.44 10.81 -11.00
C ALA A 360 11.05 11.50 -11.06
N TYR A 361 10.65 12.19 -9.98
CA TYR A 361 9.44 13.01 -9.96
C TYR A 361 9.53 14.19 -10.94
N ALA A 362 10.65 14.89 -10.98
CA ALA A 362 10.88 16.02 -11.90
C ALA A 362 10.87 15.55 -13.38
N LEU A 363 11.54 14.45 -13.70
CA LEU A 363 11.52 13.86 -15.03
C LEU A 363 10.10 13.43 -15.44
N SER A 364 9.36 12.82 -14.52
CA SER A 364 7.95 12.45 -14.76
C SER A 364 7.07 13.67 -14.99
N LEU A 365 7.33 14.78 -14.29
CA LEU A 365 6.65 16.05 -14.51
C LEU A 365 6.91 16.59 -15.92
N VAL A 366 8.19 16.63 -16.34
CA VAL A 366 8.55 17.04 -17.71
C VAL A 366 7.85 16.18 -18.74
N ALA A 367 7.87 14.84 -18.59
CA ALA A 367 7.17 13.94 -19.49
C ALA A 367 5.65 14.20 -19.53
N ALA A 368 5.04 14.58 -18.39
CA ALA A 368 3.61 14.92 -18.30
C ALA A 368 3.25 16.23 -19.01
N PHE A 369 4.21 17.14 -19.19
CA PHE A 369 4.04 18.36 -20.01
C PHE A 369 4.16 18.09 -21.51
N TRP A 370 5.07 17.20 -21.93
CA TRP A 370 5.35 16.89 -23.34
C TRP A 370 4.29 15.99 -24.02
N THR A 371 3.27 15.56 -23.32
CA THR A 371 2.18 14.74 -23.88
C THR A 371 0.85 15.52 -23.92
N PRO A 372 0.72 16.63 -24.69
CA PRO A 372 -0.51 17.37 -24.81
C PRO A 372 -1.55 16.53 -25.58
N GLY A 373 -2.75 16.46 -25.10
CA GLY A 373 -3.91 15.92 -25.85
C GLY A 373 -4.32 14.47 -25.59
N ARG A 374 -3.58 13.64 -24.85
CA ARG A 374 -3.83 12.18 -24.73
C ARG A 374 -4.63 11.74 -23.49
N TRP A 375 -4.98 12.64 -22.60
CA TRP A 375 -5.79 12.40 -21.41
C TRP A 375 -7.22 12.91 -21.65
N ARG A 376 -7.94 12.33 -22.58
CA ARG A 376 -9.35 12.69 -22.78
C ARG A 376 -10.13 12.33 -21.52
N ARG A 377 -11.06 13.19 -21.10
CA ARG A 377 -12.06 12.84 -20.10
C ARG A 377 -12.71 11.53 -20.53
N PRO A 378 -13.04 10.60 -19.63
CA PRO A 378 -14.00 9.55 -19.95
C PRO A 378 -15.21 10.26 -20.52
N GLU A 379 -15.69 9.85 -21.70
CA GLU A 379 -16.98 10.33 -22.18
C GLU A 379 -17.99 9.97 -21.09
N PRO A 380 -18.86 10.92 -20.67
CA PRO A 380 -19.91 10.59 -19.72
C PRO A 380 -20.67 9.41 -20.34
N SER A 381 -20.71 8.30 -19.63
CA SER A 381 -21.53 7.13 -19.98
C SER A 381 -22.91 7.68 -20.34
N LEU A 382 -23.38 7.40 -21.56
CA LEU A 382 -24.67 7.87 -22.04
C LEU A 382 -25.73 7.68 -20.96
N PRO A 383 -26.56 8.69 -20.67
CA PRO A 383 -27.57 8.55 -19.64
C PRO A 383 -28.48 7.37 -19.96
N PHE A 384 -28.78 6.59 -18.94
CA PHE A 384 -29.55 5.33 -18.97
C PHE A 384 -30.87 5.37 -19.80
N ALA A 385 -31.31 6.56 -20.22
CA ALA A 385 -32.45 6.79 -21.07
C ALA A 385 -32.25 6.32 -22.55
N ALA A 386 -31.01 6.17 -23.02
CA ALA A 386 -30.72 5.77 -24.40
C ALA A 386 -30.82 4.25 -24.66
N TRP A 387 -30.91 3.44 -23.64
CA TRP A 387 -31.02 1.96 -23.74
C TRP A 387 -32.47 1.45 -23.92
N ARG A 388 -33.50 2.31 -23.82
CA ARG A 388 -34.92 1.92 -24.00
C ARG A 388 -35.44 2.03 -25.44
N GLN A 389 -34.60 2.44 -26.39
CA GLN A 389 -35.04 2.66 -27.78
C GLN A 389 -34.31 1.78 -28.82
N ARG A 390 -33.70 0.66 -28.40
CA ARG A 390 -33.23 -0.35 -29.36
C ARG A 390 -33.74 -1.73 -28.99
#